data_900b34e34b71adfd01b0dc8482401f4b
#
_entry.id   900b34e34b71adfd01b0dc8482401f4b
#
_cell.length_a   1.000
_cell.length_b   1.000
_cell.length_c   1.000
_cell.angle_alpha   90.00
_cell.angle_beta   90.00
_cell.angle_gamma   90.00
#
_symmetry.space_group_name_H-M   'P 1'
#
loop_
_entity.id
_entity.type
_entity.pdbx_description
1 polymer ?
#
loop_
_entity_poly.entity_id
_entity_poly.type
_entity_poly.pdbx_seq_one_letter_code
_entity_poly.pdbx_strand_id
1 'polypeptide(L)'
;MGSCPSSAGPGGCGTLVRGMASPDRVSQKDQARVRVSLEGTGESNISSGLPVLDHLLGLLARYGSLDLELQLAPDEPEAEVASAGRALGQALREPLSSDEVRGHGSAVAAADDALAHIVLEASGRPLVVSNVDLSEARTGGLGTDLVASFLHELAEGGGFTLHVRLIDGDDPQHVLEAIFKALGVALAQAGRPRKRRE
;
A
#
# COMPACT_ATOMS: atom_id res chain seq x y z
N MET A 1 -80.76 6.02 -9.08
CA MET A 1 -81.48 5.11 -8.22
C MET A 1 -80.61 3.91 -8.03
N GLY A 2 -80.02 3.60 -6.95
CA GLY A 2 -80.18 3.55 -5.56
C GLY A 2 -78.98 2.82 -5.07
N SER A 3 -78.38 3.40 -4.10
CA SER A 3 -78.22 2.92 -2.71
C SER A 3 -77.12 1.92 -2.43
N CYS A 4 -76.11 2.40 -1.70
CA CYS A 4 -75.35 1.59 -0.74
C CYS A 4 -76.22 0.96 0.33
N PRO A 5 -75.75 -0.09 1.06
CA PRO A 5 -74.86 0.12 2.22
C PRO A 5 -73.83 -0.95 2.52
N SER A 6 -72.73 -0.52 3.10
CA SER A 6 -72.14 -0.79 4.42
C SER A 6 -72.26 -2.20 5.01
N SER A 7 -71.07 -2.82 5.34
CA SER A 7 -70.76 -3.35 6.69
C SER A 7 -69.36 -3.97 6.75
N ALA A 8 -68.58 -3.44 7.55
CA ALA A 8 -67.71 -3.79 8.70
C ALA A 8 -67.05 -5.18 8.74
N GLY A 9 -65.74 -5.22 8.79
CA GLY A 9 -64.67 -5.74 9.55
C GLY A 9 -64.61 -7.24 9.90
N PRO A 10 -63.68 -7.76 10.65
CA PRO A 10 -62.26 -7.37 10.88
C PRO A 10 -61.30 -8.55 10.72
N GLY A 11 -60.02 -8.28 10.80
CA GLY A 11 -59.02 -9.22 11.28
C GLY A 11 -58.24 -10.02 10.26
N GLY A 12 -57.10 -9.58 9.91
CA GLY A 12 -56.10 -10.34 9.16
C GLY A 12 -54.72 -10.02 9.65
N CYS A 13 -54.23 -10.90 10.48
CA CYS A 13 -52.88 -10.91 11.06
C CYS A 13 -51.80 -10.74 9.97
N GLY A 14 -51.19 -9.57 9.95
CA GLY A 14 -50.03 -9.28 9.09
C GLY A 14 -48.81 -9.94 9.73
N THR A 15 -48.35 -11.03 9.15
CA THR A 15 -47.08 -11.64 9.45
C THR A 15 -45.96 -10.65 9.04
N LEU A 16 -45.32 -10.04 10.05
CA LEU A 16 -44.09 -9.29 9.88
C LEU A 16 -42.98 -10.24 9.39
N VAL A 17 -42.73 -10.24 8.11
CA VAL A 17 -41.49 -10.79 7.55
C VAL A 17 -40.36 -9.89 8.02
N ARG A 18 -39.70 -10.34 9.07
CA ARG A 18 -38.47 -9.78 9.59
C ARG A 18 -37.45 -9.81 8.44
N GLY A 19 -37.19 -8.68 7.81
CA GLY A 19 -36.13 -8.52 6.85
C GLY A 19 -34.82 -8.96 7.46
N MET A 20 -34.26 -10.04 6.92
CA MET A 20 -32.89 -10.43 7.21
C MET A 20 -32.00 -9.30 6.73
N ALA A 21 -31.42 -8.56 7.67
CA ALA A 21 -30.35 -7.63 7.41
C ALA A 21 -29.24 -8.41 6.70
N SER A 22 -28.91 -8.00 5.51
CA SER A 22 -27.72 -8.47 4.80
C SER A 22 -26.52 -8.21 5.69
N PRO A 23 -25.56 -9.15 5.77
CA PRO A 23 -24.35 -8.92 6.53
C PRO A 23 -23.64 -7.69 5.96
N ASP A 24 -23.28 -6.79 6.86
CA ASP A 24 -22.58 -5.54 6.60
C ASP A 24 -21.49 -5.76 5.54
N ARG A 25 -21.59 -5.00 4.47
CA ARG A 25 -20.41 -4.68 3.64
C ARG A 25 -19.49 -3.87 4.52
N VAL A 26 -18.57 -4.52 5.20
CA VAL A 26 -17.41 -3.86 5.81
C VAL A 26 -16.73 -3.10 4.68
N SER A 27 -16.77 -1.80 4.77
CA SER A 27 -16.15 -0.93 3.79
C SER A 27 -14.64 -1.22 3.81
N GLN A 28 -14.02 -1.48 2.66
CA GLN A 28 -12.57 -1.68 2.51
C GLN A 28 -11.71 -0.58 3.15
N LYS A 29 -12.31 0.53 3.54
CA LYS A 29 -11.66 1.65 4.24
C LYS A 29 -11.23 1.35 5.68
N ASP A 30 -11.76 0.31 6.31
CA ASP A 30 -11.46 0.01 7.72
C ASP A 30 -10.34 -1.05 7.90
N GLN A 31 -9.80 -1.59 6.81
CA GLN A 31 -8.80 -2.67 6.88
C GLN A 31 -7.36 -2.17 7.06
N ALA A 32 -7.04 -0.95 6.68
CA ALA A 32 -5.70 -0.38 6.82
C ALA A 32 -5.74 1.07 7.29
N ARG A 33 -4.95 1.38 8.33
CA ARG A 33 -4.67 2.75 8.75
C ARG A 33 -3.23 3.06 8.43
N VAL A 34 -3.01 4.06 7.58
CA VAL A 34 -1.66 4.51 7.20
C VAL A 34 -1.56 6.01 7.40
N ARG A 35 -0.46 6.43 8.01
CA ARG A 35 0.01 7.81 8.02
C ARG A 35 1.45 7.83 7.60
N VAL A 36 1.79 8.74 6.71
CA VAL A 36 3.16 8.91 6.23
C VAL A 36 3.50 10.40 6.24
N SER A 37 4.69 10.73 6.72
CA SER A 37 5.29 12.04 6.59
C SER A 37 6.56 11.92 5.78
N LEU A 38 6.67 12.71 4.70
CA LEU A 38 7.86 12.75 3.83
C LEU A 38 9.01 13.54 4.47
N GLU A 39 8.70 14.39 5.45
CA GLU A 39 9.66 15.17 6.23
C GLU A 39 9.67 14.60 7.66
N GLY A 40 10.27 13.44 7.83
CA GLY A 40 10.33 12.72 9.09
C GLY A 40 11.75 12.48 9.58
N THR A 41 11.87 11.72 10.66
CA THR A 41 13.12 11.31 11.29
C THR A 41 13.47 9.85 10.99
N GLY A 42 12.58 9.13 10.30
CA GLY A 42 12.70 7.70 10.01
C GLY A 42 12.07 6.82 11.10
N GLU A 43 11.18 7.41 11.91
CA GLU A 43 10.43 6.63 12.90
C GLU A 43 9.35 5.80 12.22
N SER A 44 9.18 4.56 12.70
CA SER A 44 8.17 3.66 12.18
C SER A 44 7.42 2.96 13.29
N ASN A 45 6.09 2.92 13.17
CA ASN A 45 5.20 2.14 14.02
C ASN A 45 4.32 1.28 13.12
N ILE A 46 4.77 0.05 12.87
CA ILE A 46 4.21 -0.84 11.87
C ILE A 46 3.70 -2.10 12.55
N SER A 47 2.49 -2.47 12.22
CA SER A 47 1.83 -3.70 12.68
C SER A 47 0.98 -4.24 11.52
N SER A 48 1.61 -5.00 10.64
CA SER A 48 0.96 -5.65 9.50
C SER A 48 0.53 -7.08 9.80
N GLY A 49 1.01 -7.69 10.89
CA GLY A 49 0.86 -9.12 11.17
C GLY A 49 1.99 -9.97 10.55
N LEU A 50 2.78 -9.42 9.66
CA LEU A 50 3.87 -10.10 8.95
C LEU A 50 5.23 -9.50 9.34
N PRO A 51 6.02 -10.16 10.24
CA PRO A 51 7.26 -9.58 10.76
C PRO A 51 8.28 -9.19 9.70
N VAL A 52 8.34 -9.92 8.58
CA VAL A 52 9.24 -9.59 7.47
C VAL A 52 8.80 -8.31 6.78
N LEU A 53 7.50 -8.13 6.54
CA LEU A 53 6.96 -6.91 5.94
C LEU A 53 7.18 -5.71 6.89
N ASP A 54 6.96 -5.89 8.19
CA ASP A 54 7.21 -4.85 9.19
C ASP A 54 8.67 -4.41 9.17
N HIS A 55 9.61 -5.37 9.08
CA HIS A 55 11.04 -5.09 8.97
C HIS A 55 11.37 -4.31 7.69
N LEU A 56 10.89 -4.76 6.52
CA LEU A 56 11.14 -4.12 5.23
C LEU A 56 10.59 -2.69 5.16
N LEU A 57 9.36 -2.48 5.66
CA LEU A 57 8.76 -1.14 5.76
C LEU A 57 9.52 -0.25 6.77
N GLY A 58 10.04 -0.83 7.85
CA GLY A 58 10.94 -0.15 8.79
C GLY A 58 12.23 0.33 8.11
N LEU A 59 12.83 -0.49 7.24
CA LEU A 59 13.99 -0.08 6.44
C LEU A 59 13.62 1.05 5.47
N LEU A 60 12.47 0.95 4.79
CA LEU A 60 11.98 2.00 3.90
C LEU A 60 11.83 3.32 4.65
N ALA A 61 11.19 3.33 5.80
CA ALA A 61 11.00 4.51 6.63
C ALA A 61 12.35 5.11 7.07
N ARG A 62 13.22 4.29 7.63
CA ARG A 62 14.53 4.69 8.14
C ARG A 62 15.43 5.30 7.05
N TYR A 63 15.59 4.62 5.91
CA TYR A 63 16.47 5.09 4.83
C TYR A 63 15.88 6.25 4.05
N GLY A 64 14.56 6.35 4.01
CA GLY A 64 13.85 7.50 3.45
C GLY A 64 13.75 8.69 4.38
N SER A 65 14.10 8.54 5.67
CA SER A 65 13.78 9.53 6.72
C SER A 65 12.29 9.91 6.71
N LEU A 66 11.43 8.92 6.50
CA LEU A 66 9.98 9.05 6.50
C LEU A 66 9.45 8.62 7.86
N ASP A 67 8.48 9.33 8.41
CA ASP A 67 7.74 8.78 9.56
C ASP A 67 6.56 7.99 9.04
N LEU A 68 6.44 6.72 9.45
CA LEU A 68 5.46 5.77 8.94
C LEU A 68 4.70 5.10 10.08
N GLU A 69 3.40 5.33 10.14
CA GLU A 69 2.47 4.52 10.93
C GLU A 69 1.64 3.64 10.00
N LEU A 70 1.63 2.34 10.23
CA LEU A 70 0.83 1.39 9.48
C LEU A 70 0.23 0.35 10.42
N GLN A 71 -1.09 0.22 10.41
CA GLN A 71 -1.83 -0.80 11.14
C GLN A 71 -2.81 -1.48 10.20
N LEU A 72 -2.72 -2.80 10.11
CA LEU A 72 -3.65 -3.63 9.33
C LEU A 72 -4.54 -4.45 10.26
N ALA A 73 -5.76 -4.71 9.82
CA ALA A 73 -6.58 -5.77 10.42
C ALA A 73 -6.00 -7.12 9.97
N PRO A 74 -5.99 -8.13 10.87
CA PRO A 74 -5.52 -9.47 10.50
C PRO A 74 -6.34 -10.06 9.35
N ASP A 75 -5.64 -10.59 8.34
CA ASP A 75 -6.21 -11.23 7.16
C ASP A 75 -5.24 -12.31 6.65
N GLU A 76 -5.50 -12.90 5.49
CA GLU A 76 -4.55 -13.77 4.81
C GLU A 76 -3.31 -12.96 4.34
N PRO A 77 -2.10 -13.55 4.37
CA PRO A 77 -0.86 -12.83 4.06
C PRO A 77 -0.87 -12.05 2.73
N GLU A 78 -1.47 -12.63 1.68
CA GLU A 78 -1.63 -11.99 0.39
C GLU A 78 -2.49 -10.72 0.46
N ALA A 79 -3.58 -10.78 1.23
CA ALA A 79 -4.49 -9.64 1.42
C ALA A 79 -3.86 -8.55 2.29
N GLU A 80 -3.11 -8.93 3.33
CA GLU A 80 -2.36 -7.99 4.19
C GLU A 80 -1.31 -7.22 3.39
N VAL A 81 -0.50 -7.93 2.60
CA VAL A 81 0.55 -7.33 1.77
C VAL A 81 -0.04 -6.40 0.70
N ALA A 82 -1.10 -6.83 0.02
CA ALA A 82 -1.79 -6.01 -0.98
C ALA A 82 -2.42 -4.76 -0.35
N SER A 83 -3.04 -4.91 0.82
CA SER A 83 -3.64 -3.80 1.58
C SER A 83 -2.60 -2.81 2.06
N ALA A 84 -1.44 -3.28 2.55
CA ALA A 84 -0.32 -2.43 2.95
C ALA A 84 0.20 -1.59 1.78
N GLY A 85 0.48 -2.23 0.64
CA GLY A 85 0.97 -1.57 -0.56
C GLY A 85 0.00 -0.49 -1.06
N ARG A 86 -1.27 -0.86 -1.20
CA ARG A 86 -2.31 0.06 -1.67
C ARG A 86 -2.53 1.24 -0.75
N ALA A 87 -2.62 0.99 0.57
CA ALA A 87 -2.85 2.03 1.55
C ALA A 87 -1.67 3.01 1.64
N LEU A 88 -0.43 2.51 1.60
CA LEU A 88 0.77 3.33 1.56
C LEU A 88 0.84 4.16 0.26
N GLY A 89 0.54 3.54 -0.89
CA GLY A 89 0.46 4.25 -2.17
C GLY A 89 -0.56 5.38 -2.14
N GLN A 90 -1.76 5.13 -1.64
CA GLN A 90 -2.81 6.14 -1.51
C GLN A 90 -2.40 7.30 -0.59
N ALA A 91 -1.73 7.00 0.53
CA ALA A 91 -1.24 8.02 1.46
C ALA A 91 -0.14 8.90 0.83
N LEU A 92 0.68 8.34 -0.06
CA LEU A 92 1.76 9.04 -0.76
C LEU A 92 1.29 9.79 -2.01
N ARG A 93 0.11 9.48 -2.55
CA ARG A 93 -0.37 10.00 -3.83
C ARG A 93 -0.44 11.52 -3.86
N GLU A 94 -1.18 12.12 -2.93
CA GLU A 94 -1.36 13.56 -2.87
C GLU A 94 -0.05 14.31 -2.59
N PRO A 95 0.74 13.93 -1.55
CA PRO A 95 2.01 14.59 -1.28
C PRO A 95 3.02 14.57 -2.44
N LEU A 96 3.08 13.47 -3.20
CA LEU A 96 4.05 13.34 -4.30
C LEU A 96 3.56 13.87 -5.65
N SER A 97 2.25 14.11 -5.80
CA SER A 97 1.66 14.67 -7.03
C SER A 97 1.60 16.19 -7.02
N SER A 98 1.99 16.84 -5.92
CA SER A 98 2.01 18.30 -5.80
C SER A 98 3.04 18.92 -6.74
N ASP A 99 2.69 20.06 -7.36
CA ASP A 99 3.63 20.86 -8.18
C ASP A 99 4.79 21.46 -7.37
N GLU A 100 4.68 21.46 -6.06
CA GLU A 100 5.71 22.00 -5.16
C GLU A 100 6.86 21.04 -4.93
N VAL A 101 6.67 19.73 -5.17
CA VAL A 101 7.68 18.69 -4.99
C VAL A 101 8.22 18.20 -6.32
N ARG A 102 9.32 17.47 -6.27
CA ARG A 102 9.97 16.94 -7.48
C ARG A 102 9.10 15.91 -8.20
N GLY A 103 8.34 15.10 -7.47
CA GLY A 103 7.50 14.02 -7.99
C GLY A 103 8.29 12.85 -8.59
N HIS A 104 9.61 12.84 -8.50
CA HIS A 104 10.45 11.74 -8.96
C HIS A 104 11.69 11.57 -8.08
N GLY A 105 12.14 10.34 -7.97
CA GLY A 105 13.36 9.98 -7.24
C GLY A 105 14.05 8.77 -7.85
N SER A 106 15.35 8.67 -7.63
CA SER A 106 16.16 7.55 -8.10
C SER A 106 17.25 7.28 -7.08
N ALA A 107 17.36 6.04 -6.64
CA ALA A 107 18.33 5.66 -5.62
C ALA A 107 18.89 4.26 -5.85
N VAL A 108 20.15 4.09 -5.46
CA VAL A 108 20.83 2.80 -5.35
C VAL A 108 21.10 2.54 -3.87
N ALA A 109 20.80 1.34 -3.40
CA ALA A 109 21.14 0.93 -2.04
C ALA A 109 21.67 -0.51 -2.03
N ALA A 110 22.51 -0.77 -1.04
CA ALA A 110 23.09 -2.09 -0.81
C ALA A 110 22.56 -2.70 0.49
N ALA A 111 22.52 -4.02 0.51
CA ALA A 111 22.35 -4.84 1.70
C ALA A 111 23.22 -6.08 1.52
N ASP A 112 24.28 -6.17 2.33
CA ASP A 112 25.30 -7.22 2.24
C ASP A 112 25.80 -7.45 0.80
N ASP A 113 25.49 -8.59 0.17
CA ASP A 113 25.87 -8.93 -1.19
C ASP A 113 24.92 -8.33 -2.26
N ALA A 114 23.75 -7.81 -1.86
CA ALA A 114 22.77 -7.31 -2.80
C ALA A 114 22.89 -5.81 -3.07
N LEU A 115 22.67 -5.43 -4.31
CA LEU A 115 22.64 -4.06 -4.78
C LEU A 115 21.42 -3.84 -5.68
N ALA A 116 20.54 -2.92 -5.28
CA ALA A 116 19.33 -2.61 -6.03
C ALA A 116 19.23 -1.13 -6.42
N HIS A 117 18.67 -0.85 -7.58
CA HIS A 117 18.36 0.49 -8.08
C HIS A 117 16.86 0.65 -8.26
N ILE A 118 16.31 1.69 -7.66
CA ILE A 118 14.91 2.09 -7.78
C ILE A 118 14.81 3.44 -8.47
N VAL A 119 13.89 3.53 -9.43
CA VAL A 119 13.44 4.80 -10.01
C VAL A 119 11.92 4.89 -9.83
N LEU A 120 11.46 5.99 -9.25
CA LEU A 120 10.05 6.26 -8.98
C LEU A 120 9.65 7.60 -9.60
N GLU A 121 8.49 7.65 -10.23
CA GLU A 121 7.86 8.86 -10.74
C GLU A 121 6.38 8.88 -10.40
N ALA A 122 5.90 9.96 -9.81
CA ALA A 122 4.47 10.23 -9.57
C ALA A 122 3.82 10.71 -10.88
N SER A 123 3.76 9.83 -11.86
CA SER A 123 3.31 10.10 -13.23
C SER A 123 1.79 10.12 -13.40
N GLY A 124 1.03 9.66 -12.39
CA GLY A 124 -0.39 9.37 -12.47
C GLY A 124 -0.71 8.08 -13.25
N ARG A 125 0.31 7.34 -13.70
CA ARG A 125 0.18 6.09 -14.46
C ARG A 125 0.83 4.95 -13.68
N PRO A 126 0.04 4.06 -13.08
CA PRO A 126 0.59 2.93 -12.35
C PRO A 126 1.30 1.98 -13.31
N LEU A 127 2.58 1.73 -13.05
CA LEU A 127 3.38 0.79 -13.81
C LEU A 127 4.54 0.28 -12.93
N VAL A 128 4.73 -1.02 -12.88
CA VAL A 128 5.92 -1.63 -12.28
C VAL A 128 6.70 -2.39 -13.32
N VAL A 129 7.98 -2.05 -13.48
CA VAL A 129 8.92 -2.75 -14.36
C VAL A 129 10.07 -3.28 -13.50
N SER A 130 10.19 -4.59 -13.41
CA SER A 130 11.20 -5.28 -12.60
C SER A 130 12.00 -6.26 -13.46
N ASN A 131 13.29 -6.44 -13.13
CA ASN A 131 14.10 -7.57 -13.60
C ASN A 131 14.35 -8.59 -12.49
N VAL A 132 13.73 -8.41 -11.34
CA VAL A 132 13.87 -9.31 -10.19
C VAL A 132 12.91 -10.48 -10.38
N ASP A 133 13.46 -11.66 -10.49
CA ASP A 133 12.69 -12.90 -10.45
C ASP A 133 12.78 -13.49 -9.03
N LEU A 134 11.74 -13.30 -8.28
CA LEU A 134 11.63 -13.76 -6.90
C LEU A 134 10.55 -14.84 -6.74
N SER A 135 10.10 -15.43 -7.86
CA SER A 135 8.90 -16.29 -7.91
C SER A 135 8.98 -17.56 -7.07
N GLU A 136 10.18 -18.06 -6.75
CA GLU A 136 10.36 -19.30 -6.00
C GLU A 136 11.02 -19.13 -4.62
N ALA A 137 11.47 -17.93 -4.28
CA ALA A 137 12.17 -17.70 -3.03
C ALA A 137 11.20 -17.38 -1.87
N ARG A 138 11.57 -17.77 -0.65
CA ARG A 138 10.86 -17.44 0.58
C ARG A 138 11.81 -16.85 1.61
N THR A 139 11.45 -15.72 2.17
CA THR A 139 12.22 -15.08 3.23
C THR A 139 11.37 -14.96 4.48
N GLY A 140 11.77 -15.63 5.57
CA GLY A 140 11.07 -15.56 6.85
C GLY A 140 9.59 -15.95 6.79
N GLY A 141 9.22 -16.86 5.88
CA GLY A 141 7.82 -17.28 5.67
C GLY A 141 7.02 -16.41 4.68
N LEU A 142 7.52 -15.25 4.29
CA LEU A 142 6.94 -14.43 3.24
C LEU A 142 7.42 -14.93 1.87
N GLY A 143 6.49 -15.26 0.97
CA GLY A 143 6.82 -15.49 -0.43
C GLY A 143 7.30 -14.20 -1.06
N THR A 144 8.37 -14.28 -1.85
CA THR A 144 8.93 -13.09 -2.51
C THR A 144 8.03 -12.56 -3.64
N ASP A 145 7.13 -13.39 -4.14
CA ASP A 145 6.00 -13.03 -5.00
C ASP A 145 5.05 -12.02 -4.33
N LEU A 146 4.89 -12.12 -3.00
CA LEU A 146 4.09 -11.15 -2.23
C LEU A 146 4.72 -9.75 -2.24
N VAL A 147 6.06 -9.67 -2.29
CA VAL A 147 6.73 -8.36 -2.41
C VAL A 147 6.48 -7.74 -3.79
N ALA A 148 6.46 -8.53 -4.85
CA ALA A 148 6.06 -8.06 -6.17
C ALA A 148 4.62 -7.52 -6.14
N SER A 149 3.71 -8.22 -5.46
CA SER A 149 2.33 -7.76 -5.22
C SER A 149 2.29 -6.44 -4.44
N PHE A 150 3.09 -6.32 -3.36
CA PHE A 150 3.22 -5.07 -2.61
C PHE A 150 3.61 -3.88 -3.49
N LEU A 151 4.66 -4.05 -4.32
CA LEU A 151 5.16 -3.00 -5.21
C LEU A 151 4.12 -2.62 -6.28
N HIS A 152 3.39 -3.60 -6.79
CA HIS A 152 2.29 -3.37 -7.73
C HIS A 152 1.17 -2.55 -7.08
N GLU A 153 0.71 -2.97 -5.92
CA GLU A 153 -0.36 -2.28 -5.18
C GLU A 153 0.06 -0.88 -4.70
N LEU A 154 1.34 -0.70 -4.34
CA LEU A 154 1.91 0.62 -4.04
C LEU A 154 1.84 1.55 -5.27
N ALA A 155 2.21 1.03 -6.43
CA ALA A 155 2.16 1.78 -7.68
C ALA A 155 0.73 2.13 -8.09
N GLU A 156 -0.20 1.18 -7.98
CA GLU A 156 -1.63 1.38 -8.25
C GLU A 156 -2.25 2.42 -7.31
N GLY A 157 -2.02 2.28 -6.00
CA GLY A 157 -2.55 3.21 -5.00
C GLY A 157 -2.03 4.63 -5.18
N GLY A 158 -0.74 4.77 -5.48
CA GLY A 158 -0.06 6.06 -5.61
C GLY A 158 -0.13 6.70 -7.00
N GLY A 159 -0.45 5.92 -8.02
CA GLY A 159 -0.32 6.36 -9.41
C GLY A 159 1.15 6.51 -9.82
N PHE A 160 2.01 5.57 -9.39
CA PHE A 160 3.46 5.64 -9.62
C PHE A 160 3.91 4.81 -10.80
N THR A 161 4.85 5.32 -11.57
CA THR A 161 5.72 4.51 -12.43
C THR A 161 6.94 4.13 -11.60
N LEU A 162 7.16 2.82 -11.41
CA LEU A 162 8.22 2.25 -10.58
C LEU A 162 9.09 1.30 -11.41
N HIS A 163 10.37 1.59 -11.48
CA HIS A 163 11.38 0.68 -12.05
C HIS A 163 12.23 0.11 -10.93
N VAL A 164 12.30 -1.22 -10.87
CA VAL A 164 13.08 -2.00 -9.92
C VAL A 164 14.14 -2.77 -10.66
N ARG A 165 15.41 -2.50 -10.36
CA ARG A 165 16.54 -3.18 -10.97
C ARG A 165 17.44 -3.78 -9.92
N LEU A 166 17.52 -5.10 -9.86
CA LEU A 166 18.58 -5.78 -9.17
C LEU A 166 19.83 -5.69 -10.04
N ILE A 167 20.90 -5.17 -9.46
CA ILE A 167 22.22 -5.03 -10.10
C ILE A 167 23.07 -6.24 -9.76
N ASP A 168 23.04 -6.66 -8.47
CA ASP A 168 23.79 -7.80 -7.95
C ASP A 168 23.10 -8.34 -6.70
N GLY A 169 23.33 -9.61 -6.33
CA GLY A 169 22.84 -10.27 -5.12
C GLY A 169 22.06 -11.55 -5.39
N ASP A 170 22.37 -12.58 -4.61
CA ASP A 170 21.76 -13.91 -4.71
C ASP A 170 20.87 -14.25 -3.51
N ASP A 171 21.15 -13.67 -2.32
CA ASP A 171 20.34 -13.93 -1.13
C ASP A 171 19.01 -13.14 -1.19
N PRO A 172 17.85 -13.82 -1.17
CA PRO A 172 16.55 -13.17 -1.30
C PRO A 172 16.27 -12.13 -0.21
N GLN A 173 16.76 -12.34 1.02
CA GLN A 173 16.56 -11.39 2.10
C GLN A 173 17.34 -10.10 1.83
N HIS A 174 18.60 -10.22 1.44
CA HIS A 174 19.44 -9.06 1.14
C HIS A 174 18.90 -8.29 -0.09
N VAL A 175 18.41 -9.02 -1.10
CA VAL A 175 17.76 -8.42 -2.27
C VAL A 175 16.53 -7.58 -1.86
N LEU A 176 15.66 -8.13 -1.01
CA LEU A 176 14.48 -7.39 -0.52
C LEU A 176 14.88 -6.17 0.31
N GLU A 177 15.84 -6.32 1.21
CA GLU A 177 16.34 -5.20 2.01
C GLU A 177 16.94 -4.10 1.14
N ALA A 178 17.76 -4.44 0.13
CA ALA A 178 18.31 -3.45 -0.79
C ALA A 178 17.22 -2.71 -1.57
N ILE A 179 16.18 -3.42 -2.02
CA ILE A 179 15.03 -2.83 -2.72
C ILE A 179 14.31 -1.83 -1.81
N PHE A 180 13.95 -2.22 -0.58
CA PHE A 180 13.19 -1.34 0.31
C PHE A 180 14.02 -0.15 0.82
N LYS A 181 15.32 -0.31 1.06
CA LYS A 181 16.25 0.79 1.34
C LYS A 181 16.28 1.80 0.18
N ALA A 182 16.47 1.31 -1.05
CA ALA A 182 16.49 2.16 -2.25
C ALA A 182 15.14 2.84 -2.49
N LEU A 183 14.02 2.14 -2.27
CA LEU A 183 12.67 2.68 -2.40
C LEU A 183 12.43 3.83 -1.42
N GLY A 184 12.83 3.67 -0.16
CA GLY A 184 12.73 4.74 0.85
C GLY A 184 13.47 6.00 0.41
N VAL A 185 14.73 5.85 -0.01
CA VAL A 185 15.53 6.99 -0.51
C VAL A 185 14.91 7.62 -1.76
N ALA A 186 14.39 6.83 -2.69
CA ALA A 186 13.73 7.35 -3.89
C ALA A 186 12.45 8.14 -3.56
N LEU A 187 11.64 7.67 -2.61
CA LEU A 187 10.46 8.36 -2.08
C LEU A 187 10.84 9.70 -1.43
N ALA A 188 11.85 9.70 -0.57
CA ALA A 188 12.36 10.92 0.04
C ALA A 188 12.84 11.95 -1.00
N GLN A 189 13.50 11.50 -2.07
CA GLN A 189 13.92 12.38 -3.16
C GLN A 189 12.73 12.94 -3.94
N ALA A 190 11.69 12.13 -4.17
CA ALA A 190 10.48 12.55 -4.86
C ALA A 190 9.72 13.62 -4.08
N GLY A 191 9.70 13.54 -2.74
CA GLY A 191 9.08 14.52 -1.85
C GLY A 191 9.87 15.83 -1.67
N ARG A 192 11.12 15.92 -2.14
CA ARG A 192 11.89 17.17 -1.99
C ARG A 192 11.26 18.33 -2.76
N PRO A 193 11.34 19.56 -2.22
CA PRO A 193 10.85 20.74 -2.90
C PRO A 193 11.44 20.88 -4.32
N ARG A 194 10.59 21.27 -5.26
CA ARG A 194 11.01 21.57 -6.62
C ARG A 194 11.70 22.93 -6.63
N LYS A 195 12.98 22.99 -7.02
CA LYS A 195 13.67 24.26 -7.20
C LYS A 195 12.98 25.03 -8.34
N ARG A 196 12.39 26.20 -8.06
CA ARG A 196 11.95 27.13 -9.11
C ARG A 196 13.19 27.55 -9.90
N ARG A 197 13.10 27.49 -11.23
CA ARG A 197 14.08 28.20 -12.09
C ARG A 197 13.73 29.67 -11.99
N GLU A 198 14.67 30.45 -11.45
CA GLU A 198 14.66 31.89 -11.58
C GLU A 198 14.91 32.31 -13.04
#